data_0da31c4cddfcd46066a074e07825ab2e
#
_entry.id   0da31c4cddfcd46066a074e07825ab2e
#
_cell.length_a   1.000
_cell.length_b   1.000
_cell.length_c   1.000
_cell.angle_alpha   90.00
_cell.angle_beta   90.00
_cell.angle_gamma   90.00
#
_symmetry.space_group_name_H-M   'P 1'
#
loop_
_entity.id
_entity.type
_entity.pdbx_description
1 polymer ?
#
loop_
_entity_poly.entity_id
_entity_poly.type
_entity_poly.pdbx_seq_one_letter_code
_entity_poly.pdbx_strand_id
1 'polypeptide(L)'
;ACLWRRIPKFWNWIPASKIEKETRMYGTCETLCRELAAQYTENTPLMLVVWSPEEIQALADGMEISLTGHEIRTVLARLEDIPEEQRIESGISSAAVMEIINNVSENRLVTVPAELLASLIQTAEQALWKREWAARDHGLAVP
;
A
#
# COMPACT_ATOMS: atom_id res chain seq x y z
N ALA A 1 14.45 1.11 20.55
CA ALA A 1 14.71 2.27 19.67
C ALA A 1 16.08 2.90 19.93
N CYS A 2 16.54 2.96 21.20
CA CYS A 2 17.83 3.54 21.55
C CYS A 2 19.04 2.66 21.21
N LEU A 3 18.87 1.35 21.06
CA LEU A 3 19.95 0.42 20.70
C LEU A 3 20.44 0.59 19.27
N TRP A 4 19.59 1.04 18.37
CA TRP A 4 19.92 1.29 16.98
C TRP A 4 20.76 2.54 16.76
N ARG A 5 20.62 3.55 17.62
CA ARG A 5 21.44 4.76 17.56
C ARG A 5 22.89 4.57 18.03
N ARG A 6 23.21 3.44 18.68
CA ARG A 6 24.56 3.13 19.15
C ARG A 6 25.39 2.32 18.18
N ILE A 7 24.89 2.01 16.96
CA ILE A 7 25.58 1.21 15.96
C ILE A 7 26.18 2.03 14.78
N PRO A 8 26.40 3.38 14.84
CA PRO A 8 27.01 4.05 13.69
C PRO A 8 28.45 3.61 13.41
N LYS A 9 29.16 3.09 14.41
CA LYS A 9 30.52 2.60 14.21
C LYS A 9 30.62 1.22 13.59
N PHE A 10 29.57 0.41 13.69
CA PHE A 10 29.51 -0.92 13.07
C PHE A 10 29.16 -0.84 11.59
N TRP A 11 28.36 0.17 11.19
CA TRP A 11 27.96 0.42 9.82
C TRP A 11 29.13 0.88 8.92
N ASN A 12 30.12 1.59 9.51
CA ASN A 12 31.31 2.01 8.78
C ASN A 12 32.22 0.85 8.32
N TRP A 13 31.96 -0.35 8.82
CA TRP A 13 32.70 -1.56 8.46
C TRP A 13 32.05 -2.37 7.34
N ILE A 14 30.79 -2.07 7.00
CA ILE A 14 30.09 -2.76 5.92
C ILE A 14 30.42 -2.03 4.62
N PRO A 15 31.04 -2.69 3.61
CA PRO A 15 31.31 -2.08 2.32
C PRO A 15 30.00 -1.51 1.73
N ALA A 16 30.04 -0.33 1.14
CA ALA A 16 28.89 0.32 0.51
C ALA A 16 28.16 -0.60 -0.48
N SER A 17 28.90 -1.49 -1.15
CA SER A 17 28.35 -2.53 -2.03
C SER A 17 27.45 -3.57 -1.34
N LYS A 18 27.54 -3.71 -0.01
CA LYS A 18 26.63 -4.58 0.77
C LYS A 18 25.40 -3.85 1.29
N ILE A 19 25.48 -2.52 1.41
CA ILE A 19 24.36 -1.66 1.87
C ILE A 19 23.39 -1.42 0.70
N GLU A 20 23.91 -1.39 -0.52
CA GLU A 20 23.13 -1.16 -1.74
C GLU A 20 22.37 -2.40 -2.24
N LYS A 21 22.54 -3.56 -1.63
CA LYS A 21 21.75 -4.73 -1.99
C LYS A 21 20.38 -4.60 -1.34
N GLU A 22 19.49 -3.98 -2.09
CA GLU A 22 18.08 -3.83 -1.74
C GLU A 22 17.51 -5.20 -1.37
N THR A 23 17.29 -5.39 -0.07
CA THR A 23 16.71 -6.62 0.44
C THR A 23 15.24 -6.64 0.08
N ARG A 24 14.87 -7.55 -0.80
CA ARG A 24 13.47 -7.77 -1.12
C ARG A 24 12.74 -8.21 0.14
N MET A 25 11.69 -7.47 0.50
CA MET A 25 10.87 -7.77 1.68
C MET A 25 9.50 -8.34 1.32
N TYR A 26 9.13 -8.31 0.06
CA TYR A 26 7.92 -8.91 -0.47
C TYR A 26 8.25 -10.04 -1.43
N GLY A 27 7.57 -11.16 -1.27
CA GLY A 27 7.72 -12.33 -2.14
C GLY A 27 7.09 -13.57 -1.51
N THR A 28 7.27 -14.70 -2.17
CA THR A 28 6.84 -15.98 -1.61
C THR A 28 7.75 -16.39 -0.45
N CYS A 29 7.23 -17.23 0.45
CA CYS A 29 8.01 -17.78 1.55
C CYS A 29 9.34 -18.40 1.06
N GLU A 30 9.31 -19.17 0.00
CA GLU A 30 10.50 -19.80 -0.59
C GLU A 30 11.52 -18.75 -1.04
N THR A 31 11.08 -17.71 -1.76
CA THR A 31 11.96 -16.66 -2.25
C THR A 31 12.58 -15.87 -1.10
N LEU A 32 11.81 -15.49 -0.11
CA LEU A 32 12.28 -14.73 1.04
C LEU A 32 13.26 -15.54 1.91
N CYS A 33 12.98 -16.83 2.13
CA CYS A 33 13.89 -17.71 2.84
C CYS A 33 15.23 -17.84 2.11
N ARG A 34 15.20 -17.95 0.79
CA ARG A 34 16.40 -18.03 -0.04
C ARG A 34 17.25 -16.77 0.05
N GLU A 35 16.61 -15.60 0.00
CA GLU A 35 17.29 -14.30 0.11
C GLU A 35 17.89 -14.11 1.50
N LEU A 36 17.18 -14.45 2.55
CA LEU A 36 17.71 -14.40 3.92
C LEU A 36 18.91 -15.31 4.10
N ALA A 37 18.85 -16.55 3.60
CA ALA A 37 19.95 -17.50 3.67
C ALA A 37 21.18 -17.05 2.85
N ALA A 38 20.98 -16.27 1.79
CA ALA A 38 22.08 -15.70 1.01
C ALA A 38 22.77 -14.52 1.71
N GLN A 39 22.03 -13.77 2.56
CA GLN A 39 22.55 -12.58 3.23
C GLN A 39 23.14 -12.87 4.60
N TYR A 40 22.58 -13.83 5.32
CA TYR A 40 22.95 -14.13 6.70
C TYR A 40 23.41 -15.55 6.85
N THR A 41 24.38 -15.76 7.73
CA THR A 41 24.83 -17.10 8.09
C THR A 41 23.77 -17.84 8.91
N GLU A 42 23.79 -19.15 8.85
CA GLU A 42 22.82 -20.03 9.49
C GLU A 42 22.59 -19.75 11.00
N ASN A 43 23.64 -19.32 11.70
CA ASN A 43 23.61 -19.05 13.13
C ASN A 43 23.41 -17.57 13.50
N THR A 44 23.14 -16.69 12.52
CA THR A 44 22.91 -15.28 12.79
C THR A 44 21.54 -15.08 13.44
N PRO A 45 21.46 -14.52 14.66
CA PRO A 45 20.17 -14.23 15.27
C PRO A 45 19.46 -13.09 14.55
N LEU A 46 18.21 -13.32 14.14
CA LEU A 46 17.39 -12.38 13.40
C LEU A 46 16.03 -12.23 14.09
N MET A 47 15.45 -11.06 13.95
CA MET A 47 14.04 -10.83 14.27
C MET A 47 13.29 -10.46 12.99
N LEU A 48 12.18 -11.13 12.73
CA LEU A 48 11.34 -10.90 11.58
C LEU A 48 9.94 -10.44 12.01
N VAL A 49 9.40 -9.50 11.25
CA VAL A 49 7.97 -9.15 11.30
C VAL A 49 7.37 -9.57 9.96
N VAL A 50 6.34 -10.38 10.02
CA VAL A 50 5.72 -10.97 8.83
C VAL A 50 4.26 -10.50 8.73
N TRP A 51 3.86 -10.05 7.56
CA TRP A 51 2.48 -9.80 7.20
C TRP A 51 2.03 -10.86 6.20
N SER A 52 1.03 -11.61 6.56
CA SER A 52 0.47 -12.68 5.72
C SER A 52 -0.84 -12.22 5.03
N PRO A 53 -1.29 -12.95 3.97
CA PRO A 53 -2.59 -12.68 3.37
C PRO A 53 -3.75 -12.74 4.35
N GLU A 54 -3.70 -13.64 5.34
CA GLU A 54 -4.72 -13.81 6.36
C GLU A 54 -4.84 -12.58 7.26
N GLU A 55 -3.72 -11.97 7.61
CA GLU A 55 -3.70 -10.75 8.43
C GLU A 55 -4.27 -9.56 7.66
N ILE A 56 -3.94 -9.43 6.37
CA ILE A 56 -4.52 -8.40 5.50
C ILE A 56 -6.04 -8.60 5.36
N GLN A 57 -6.48 -9.86 5.16
CA GLN A 57 -7.91 -10.18 5.07
C GLN A 57 -8.64 -9.85 6.37
N ALA A 58 -8.05 -10.19 7.51
CA ALA A 58 -8.65 -9.91 8.82
C ALA A 58 -8.83 -8.40 9.06
N LEU A 59 -7.84 -7.59 8.69
CA LEU A 59 -7.96 -6.13 8.77
C LEU A 59 -9.03 -5.59 7.82
N ALA A 60 -9.06 -6.07 6.58
CA ALA A 60 -10.05 -5.67 5.59
C ALA A 60 -11.48 -6.02 6.06
N ASP A 61 -11.65 -7.20 6.62
CA ASP A 61 -12.95 -7.64 7.20
C ASP A 61 -13.38 -6.72 8.35
N GLY A 62 -12.46 -6.34 9.22
CA GLY A 62 -12.71 -5.35 10.27
C GLY A 62 -13.09 -3.97 9.77
N MET A 63 -12.68 -3.61 8.56
CA MET A 63 -13.04 -2.37 7.88
C MET A 63 -14.29 -2.51 6.99
N GLU A 64 -14.90 -3.69 6.95
CA GLU A 64 -16.02 -4.03 6.07
C GLU A 64 -15.67 -3.91 4.57
N ILE A 65 -14.40 -4.14 4.22
CA ILE A 65 -13.90 -4.12 2.85
C ILE A 65 -13.62 -5.55 2.40
N SER A 66 -14.25 -5.95 1.29
CA SER A 66 -13.97 -7.24 0.65
C SER A 66 -12.82 -7.09 -0.34
N LEU A 67 -11.74 -7.83 -0.17
CA LEU A 67 -10.59 -7.84 -1.07
C LEU A 67 -10.51 -9.15 -1.85
N THR A 68 -10.13 -9.05 -3.12
CA THR A 68 -9.77 -10.21 -3.94
C THR A 68 -8.34 -10.67 -3.58
N GLY A 69 -7.99 -11.91 -3.96
CA GLY A 69 -6.64 -12.41 -3.76
C GLY A 69 -5.57 -11.56 -4.44
N HIS A 70 -5.87 -10.99 -5.59
CA HIS A 70 -4.97 -10.06 -6.28
C HIS A 70 -4.79 -8.75 -5.50
N GLU A 71 -5.86 -8.20 -4.97
CA GLU A 71 -5.82 -6.97 -4.17
C GLU A 71 -5.03 -7.18 -2.87
N ILE A 72 -5.18 -8.32 -2.22
CA ILE A 72 -4.39 -8.69 -1.04
C ILE A 72 -2.89 -8.71 -1.37
N ARG A 73 -2.50 -9.33 -2.47
CA ARG A 73 -1.11 -9.32 -2.92
C ARG A 73 -0.60 -7.92 -3.24
N THR A 74 -1.44 -7.07 -3.81
CA THR A 74 -1.12 -5.68 -4.08
C THR A 74 -0.88 -4.91 -2.78
N VAL A 75 -1.70 -5.11 -1.76
CA VAL A 75 -1.49 -4.51 -0.44
C VAL A 75 -0.16 -4.93 0.15
N LEU A 76 0.13 -6.23 0.15
CA LEU A 76 1.42 -6.76 0.65
C LEU A 76 2.61 -6.17 -0.09
N ALA A 77 2.56 -6.08 -1.41
CA ALA A 77 3.62 -5.48 -2.22
C ALA A 77 3.84 -4.00 -1.87
N ARG A 78 2.77 -3.25 -1.62
CA ARG A 78 2.85 -1.83 -1.25
C ARG A 78 3.40 -1.59 0.16
N LEU A 79 3.38 -2.59 1.03
CA LEU A 79 4.05 -2.49 2.34
C LEU A 79 5.57 -2.35 2.19
N GLU A 80 6.14 -2.92 1.13
CA GLU A 80 7.55 -2.76 0.80
C GLU A 80 7.93 -1.31 0.47
N ASP A 81 7.00 -0.55 -0.09
CA ASP A 81 7.21 0.84 -0.50
C ASP A 81 7.21 1.84 0.68
N ILE A 82 6.88 1.41 1.89
CA ILE A 82 6.93 2.27 3.07
C ILE A 82 8.37 2.70 3.31
N PRO A 83 8.64 4.02 3.44
CA PRO A 83 9.99 4.53 3.63
C PRO A 83 10.70 3.88 4.82
N GLU A 84 11.98 3.58 4.67
CA GLU A 84 12.79 2.93 5.70
C GLU A 84 12.77 3.71 7.01
N GLU A 85 12.82 5.04 6.95
CA GLU A 85 12.75 5.92 8.11
C GLU A 85 11.47 5.68 8.91
N GLN A 86 10.34 5.59 8.24
CA GLN A 86 9.06 5.33 8.87
C GLN A 86 8.98 3.92 9.46
N ARG A 87 9.58 2.94 8.78
CA ARG A 87 9.65 1.55 9.27
C ARG A 87 10.49 1.41 10.53
N ILE A 88 11.58 2.17 10.62
CA ILE A 88 12.47 2.19 11.78
C ILE A 88 11.79 2.89 12.96
N GLU A 89 11.13 4.00 12.71
CA GLU A 89 10.54 4.83 13.76
C GLU A 89 9.25 4.25 14.34
N SER A 90 8.37 3.74 13.51
CA SER A 90 7.02 3.32 13.89
C SER A 90 6.70 1.87 13.58
N GLY A 91 7.59 1.17 12.86
CA GLY A 91 7.28 -0.14 12.28
C GLY A 91 6.19 -0.05 11.22
N ILE A 92 5.68 -1.20 10.81
CA ILE A 92 4.50 -1.29 9.96
C ILE A 92 3.29 -1.44 10.87
N SER A 93 2.62 -0.32 11.14
CA SER A 93 1.45 -0.31 12.02
C SER A 93 0.20 -0.79 11.28
N SER A 94 -0.78 -1.31 12.05
CA SER A 94 -2.09 -1.65 11.50
C SER A 94 -2.76 -0.46 10.81
N ALA A 95 -2.57 0.75 11.34
CA ALA A 95 -3.10 1.98 10.73
C ALA A 95 -2.53 2.23 9.33
N ALA A 96 -1.23 2.05 9.13
CA ALA A 96 -0.60 2.18 7.82
C ALA A 96 -1.14 1.12 6.83
N VAL A 97 -1.33 -0.11 7.28
CA VAL A 97 -1.91 -1.18 6.47
C VAL A 97 -3.36 -0.86 6.09
N MET A 98 -4.16 -0.37 7.02
CA MET A 98 -5.56 0.05 6.78
C MET A 98 -5.64 1.17 5.73
N GLU A 99 -4.74 2.14 5.77
CA GLU A 99 -4.65 3.20 4.76
C GLU A 99 -4.38 2.63 3.37
N ILE A 100 -3.44 1.69 3.25
CA ILE A 100 -3.16 1.02 1.98
C ILE A 100 -4.36 0.21 1.49
N ILE A 101 -5.05 -0.50 2.38
CA ILE A 101 -6.27 -1.25 2.06
C ILE A 101 -7.34 -0.32 1.48
N ASN A 102 -7.61 0.81 2.15
CA ASN A 102 -8.54 1.82 1.65
C ASN A 102 -8.17 2.30 0.26
N ASN A 103 -6.90 2.64 0.05
CA ASN A 103 -6.41 3.14 -1.22
C ASN A 103 -6.57 2.12 -2.35
N VAL A 104 -6.23 0.86 -2.10
CA VAL A 104 -6.41 -0.24 -3.07
C VAL A 104 -7.89 -0.43 -3.40
N SER A 105 -8.75 -0.40 -2.39
CA SER A 105 -10.20 -0.53 -2.55
C SER A 105 -10.81 0.61 -3.36
N GLU A 106 -10.41 1.85 -3.10
CA GLU A 106 -10.94 3.05 -3.78
C GLU A 106 -10.48 3.17 -5.23
N ASN A 107 -9.31 2.64 -5.56
CA ASN A 107 -8.73 2.74 -6.90
C ASN A 107 -9.01 1.51 -7.79
N ARG A 108 -10.08 0.80 -7.51
CA ARG A 108 -10.50 -0.32 -8.35
C ARG A 108 -10.91 0.13 -9.74
N LEU A 109 -10.43 -0.59 -10.74
CA LEU A 109 -10.86 -0.40 -12.11
C LEU A 109 -12.08 -1.27 -12.39
N VAL A 110 -13.11 -0.65 -12.97
CA VAL A 110 -14.33 -1.35 -13.38
C VAL A 110 -14.44 -1.28 -14.90
N THR A 111 -14.64 -2.43 -15.53
CA THR A 111 -14.92 -2.47 -16.98
C THR A 111 -16.39 -2.26 -17.19
N VAL A 112 -16.74 -1.23 -17.93
CA VAL A 112 -18.12 -0.85 -18.23
C VAL A 112 -18.33 -0.88 -19.74
N PRO A 113 -19.47 -1.41 -20.26
CA PRO A 113 -19.78 -1.31 -21.67
C PRO A 113 -19.80 0.15 -22.15
N ALA A 114 -19.23 0.39 -23.34
CA ALA A 114 -19.10 1.76 -23.87
C ALA A 114 -20.43 2.49 -23.97
N GLU A 115 -21.50 1.79 -24.33
CA GLU A 115 -22.86 2.36 -24.40
C GLU A 115 -23.38 2.81 -23.04
N LEU A 116 -23.13 2.02 -22.00
CA LEU A 116 -23.51 2.36 -20.63
C LEU A 116 -22.72 3.58 -20.14
N LEU A 117 -21.43 3.63 -20.42
CA LEU A 117 -20.58 4.77 -20.07
C LEU A 117 -21.04 6.05 -20.77
N ALA A 118 -21.34 5.98 -22.07
CA ALA A 118 -21.88 7.10 -22.82
C ALA A 118 -23.22 7.61 -22.23
N SER A 119 -24.11 6.69 -21.87
CA SER A 119 -25.39 7.00 -21.23
C SER A 119 -25.21 7.69 -19.87
N LEU A 120 -24.28 7.22 -19.05
CA LEU A 120 -23.95 7.82 -17.74
C LEU A 120 -23.37 9.22 -17.90
N ILE A 121 -22.47 9.43 -18.86
CA ILE A 121 -21.88 10.74 -19.16
C ILE A 121 -22.96 11.72 -19.60
N GLN A 122 -23.85 11.31 -20.51
CA GLN A 122 -24.95 12.12 -21.00
C GLN A 122 -25.90 12.51 -19.86
N THR A 123 -26.25 11.60 -18.98
CA THR A 123 -27.05 11.86 -17.78
C THR A 123 -26.39 12.88 -16.85
N ALA A 124 -25.09 12.74 -16.62
CA ALA A 124 -24.31 13.66 -15.80
C ALA A 124 -24.26 15.07 -16.42
N GLU A 125 -24.04 15.19 -17.72
CA GLU A 125 -24.08 16.46 -18.45
C GLU A 125 -25.41 17.13 -18.33
N GLN A 126 -26.52 16.42 -18.50
CA GLN A 126 -27.88 16.95 -18.35
C GLN A 126 -28.13 17.43 -16.92
N ALA A 127 -27.68 16.68 -15.91
CA ALA A 127 -27.84 17.09 -14.52
C ALA A 127 -27.06 18.36 -14.20
N LEU A 128 -25.82 18.48 -14.71
CA LEU A 128 -25.01 19.69 -14.57
C LEU A 128 -25.63 20.89 -15.27
N TRP A 129 -26.15 20.69 -16.46
CA TRP A 129 -26.80 21.73 -17.24
C TRP A 129 -28.06 22.27 -16.54
N LYS A 130 -28.90 21.39 -16.01
CA LYS A 130 -30.06 21.77 -15.19
C LYS A 130 -29.66 22.57 -13.97
N ARG A 131 -28.56 22.19 -13.33
CA ARG A 131 -28.02 22.87 -12.16
C ARG A 131 -27.50 24.27 -12.48
N GLU A 132 -26.84 24.44 -13.62
CA GLU A 132 -26.43 25.77 -14.11
C GLU A 132 -27.62 26.70 -14.42
N TRP A 133 -28.64 26.18 -15.08
CA TRP A 133 -29.84 26.91 -15.38
C TRP A 133 -30.57 27.37 -14.10
N ALA A 134 -30.71 26.48 -13.14
CA ALA A 134 -31.33 26.83 -11.86
C ALA A 134 -30.51 27.92 -11.12
N ALA A 135 -29.18 27.84 -11.14
CA ALA A 135 -28.31 28.83 -10.55
C ALA A 135 -28.42 30.19 -11.25
N ARG A 136 -28.54 30.23 -12.58
CA ARG A 136 -28.76 31.47 -13.36
C ARG A 136 -30.13 32.10 -13.08
N ASP A 137 -31.18 31.28 -13.03
CA ASP A 137 -32.54 31.74 -12.74
C ASP A 137 -32.66 32.38 -11.36
N HIS A 138 -31.88 31.93 -10.40
CA HIS A 138 -31.85 32.49 -9.05
C HIS A 138 -30.76 33.56 -8.85
N GLY A 139 -30.04 33.96 -9.91
CA GLY A 139 -28.98 34.95 -9.83
C GLY A 139 -27.75 34.50 -9.01
N LEU A 140 -27.60 33.21 -8.81
CA LEU A 140 -26.47 32.65 -8.09
C LEU A 140 -25.24 32.50 -8.99
N ALA A 141 -24.04 32.65 -8.40
CA ALA A 141 -22.81 32.40 -9.11
C ALA A 141 -22.70 30.89 -9.45
N VAL A 142 -22.32 30.56 -10.69
CA VAL A 142 -22.05 29.18 -11.11
C VAL A 142 -20.72 28.76 -10.51
N PRO A 143 -20.67 27.67 -9.75
CA PRO A 143 -19.41 27.18 -9.18
C PRO A 143 -18.46 26.62 -10.23
#